data_bd3b2493f35bbbbc75d4a947634e3dfe
#
_entry.id   bd3b2493f35bbbbc75d4a947634e3dfe
#
_cell.length_a   1.000
_cell.length_b   1.000
_cell.length_c   1.000
_cell.angle_alpha   90.00
_cell.angle_beta   90.00
_cell.angle_gamma   90.00
#
_symmetry.space_group_name_H-M   'P 1'
#
loop_
_entity.id
_entity.type
_entity.pdbx_description
1 polymer ?
#
loop_
_entity_poly.entity_id
_entity_poly.type
_entity_poly.pdbx_seq_one_letter_code
_entity_poly.pdbx_strand_id
1 'polypeptide(L)'
;MATSSSTPGAVPARQIPERIHRRRWAILSTLMLSLLIVVLDNSILNVAMKTIATPAPTGLGATQSELEWAINSYTLVFAGLLFTAGLLGDRLGRKKVLLLGLAVFGAGSVLAGISQSPTELIVFRAVMGLGGALVMPATLAILMNVFEREEQPRAIGIWAGGVGIAIAVGPIAGGLLLDHFWWGSVFMINGPIVLIALVAMLILVPDSKDPHPGRLDPLGVLLSVVGLVLLVYGIIRGGQLADFTGPQVVGTIVGGLAVLIVFVVHQKHSDHPSIDISYFRKPAFSAAIAAIALVFFALMGVSFFTVFYIQSVRGYTPLQAGLLFLPLAAAQMIFAPRARLAVDRYGARATCTFNMLVVAVTMLGMLLLGADTPIWVLEVLFFLQGAGMAHIMPPATVAIMQSLPLEKAGSGSALNNVFRQVGGTLGVAVLGSLLSTSYRDGIQDKLDALPGVPAAARHAAGESIEATHGLADSMGPAGRSLTAAADDAFIHAMHITALGSVVVALIGAVVAVAFLPGKMAPAPQAAEPRDERKAGVER
;
A
#
# COMPACT_ATOMS: atom_id res chain seq x y z
N MET A 1 -47.78 -46.49 6.46
CA MET A 1 -47.17 -45.59 5.52
C MET A 1 -46.69 -44.38 6.30
N ALA A 2 -45.39 -44.33 6.61
CA ALA A 2 -44.77 -43.26 7.35
C ALA A 2 -44.13 -42.30 6.33
N THR A 3 -44.67 -41.09 6.20
CA THR A 3 -44.16 -40.04 5.37
C THR A 3 -42.97 -39.38 6.07
N SER A 4 -41.76 -39.59 5.56
CA SER A 4 -40.54 -38.90 5.99
C SER A 4 -40.63 -37.43 5.58
N SER A 5 -40.83 -36.53 6.54
CA SER A 5 -40.68 -35.10 6.36
C SER A 5 -39.19 -34.77 6.25
N SER A 6 -38.71 -34.60 5.03
CA SER A 6 -37.40 -34.02 4.76
C SER A 6 -37.44 -32.52 5.06
N THR A 7 -36.71 -32.08 6.06
CA THR A 7 -36.46 -30.65 6.37
C THR A 7 -35.66 -30.02 5.23
N PRO A 8 -36.19 -29.00 4.54
CA PRO A 8 -35.42 -28.29 3.49
C PRO A 8 -34.48 -27.28 4.15
N GLY A 9 -33.17 -27.36 3.94
CA GLY A 9 -32.30 -26.21 4.15
C GLY A 9 -30.99 -26.38 4.88
N ALA A 10 -30.53 -27.57 5.20
CA ALA A 10 -29.13 -27.73 5.62
C ALA A 10 -28.24 -27.84 4.37
N VAL A 11 -27.57 -26.75 3.98
CA VAL A 11 -26.49 -26.81 2.98
C VAL A 11 -25.47 -27.82 3.52
N PRO A 12 -25.18 -28.93 2.81
CA PRO A 12 -24.26 -29.94 3.32
C PRO A 12 -22.90 -29.29 3.61
N ALA A 13 -22.40 -29.46 4.82
CA ALA A 13 -21.09 -29.03 5.22
C ALA A 13 -20.09 -29.57 4.19
N ARG A 14 -19.38 -28.68 3.50
CA ARG A 14 -18.37 -29.00 2.47
C ARG A 14 -17.29 -29.83 3.14
N GLN A 15 -17.30 -31.15 2.95
CA GLN A 15 -16.27 -32.03 3.50
C GLN A 15 -14.95 -31.76 2.79
N ILE A 16 -13.97 -31.22 3.51
CA ILE A 16 -12.61 -31.05 3.02
C ILE A 16 -11.94 -32.41 2.98
N PRO A 17 -11.38 -32.87 1.84
CA PRO A 17 -10.69 -34.15 1.76
C PRO A 17 -9.61 -34.28 2.85
N GLU A 18 -9.56 -35.42 3.52
CA GLU A 18 -8.63 -35.62 4.66
C GLU A 18 -7.17 -35.32 4.32
N ARG A 19 -6.73 -35.59 3.09
CA ARG A 19 -5.41 -35.28 2.60
C ARG A 19 -5.12 -33.77 2.61
N ILE A 20 -6.11 -32.92 2.30
CA ILE A 20 -6.01 -31.46 2.34
C ILE A 20 -6.02 -31.00 3.80
N HIS A 21 -6.92 -31.55 4.61
CA HIS A 21 -7.02 -31.23 6.03
C HIS A 21 -5.71 -31.46 6.77
N ARG A 22 -5.02 -32.59 6.54
CA ARG A 22 -3.70 -32.88 7.14
C ARG A 22 -2.61 -31.87 6.74
N ARG A 23 -2.67 -31.28 5.54
CA ARG A 23 -1.65 -30.37 4.98
C ARG A 23 -2.02 -28.90 5.08
N ARG A 24 -3.18 -28.54 5.65
CA ARG A 24 -3.72 -27.18 5.63
C ARG A 24 -2.76 -26.11 6.18
N TRP A 25 -2.02 -26.43 7.25
CA TRP A 25 -1.05 -25.50 7.83
C TRP A 25 0.18 -25.30 6.94
N ALA A 26 0.66 -26.34 6.26
CA ALA A 26 1.72 -26.23 5.27
C ALA A 26 1.27 -25.42 4.04
N ILE A 27 0.02 -25.60 3.62
CA ILE A 27 -0.59 -24.77 2.58
C ILE A 27 -0.64 -23.31 3.03
N LEU A 28 -1.09 -23.01 4.25
CA LEU A 28 -1.10 -21.66 4.80
C LEU A 28 0.30 -21.03 4.79
N SER A 29 1.32 -21.76 5.23
CA SER A 29 2.71 -21.28 5.22
C SER A 29 3.17 -20.93 3.80
N THR A 30 2.79 -21.74 2.80
CA THR A 30 3.11 -21.46 1.39
C THR A 30 2.38 -20.21 0.86
N LEU A 31 1.11 -20.04 1.23
CA LEU A 31 0.33 -18.84 0.89
C LEU A 31 0.89 -17.59 1.57
N MET A 32 1.31 -17.72 2.83
CA MET A 32 1.97 -16.64 3.56
C MET A 32 3.31 -16.25 2.91
N LEU A 33 4.12 -17.23 2.48
CA LEU A 33 5.37 -16.94 1.77
C LEU A 33 5.13 -16.13 0.51
N SER A 34 4.08 -16.46 -0.25
CA SER A 34 3.70 -15.74 -1.46
C SER A 34 3.23 -14.31 -1.20
N LEU A 35 2.48 -14.13 -0.11
CA LEU A 35 2.03 -12.81 0.32
C LEU A 35 3.19 -11.98 0.86
N LEU A 36 4.06 -12.61 1.65
CA LEU A 36 5.23 -11.97 2.25
C LEU A 36 6.13 -11.36 1.19
N ILE A 37 6.39 -12.05 0.07
CA ILE A 37 7.19 -11.52 -1.05
C ILE A 37 6.60 -10.21 -1.58
N VAL A 38 5.29 -10.19 -1.85
CA VAL A 38 4.59 -9.03 -2.43
C VAL A 38 4.61 -7.82 -1.48
N VAL A 39 4.45 -8.07 -0.18
CA VAL A 39 4.43 -6.99 0.83
C VAL A 39 5.83 -6.51 1.18
N LEU A 40 6.77 -7.43 1.32
CA LEU A 40 8.17 -7.16 1.63
C LEU A 40 8.84 -6.31 0.54
N ASP A 41 8.57 -6.60 -0.73
CA ASP A 41 9.08 -5.85 -1.87
C ASP A 41 8.76 -4.35 -1.79
N ASN A 42 7.51 -4.00 -1.45
CA ASN A 42 7.13 -2.60 -1.26
C ASN A 42 7.86 -1.92 -0.09
N SER A 43 8.12 -2.67 0.98
CA SER A 43 8.82 -2.13 2.15
C SER A 43 10.31 -1.96 1.91
N ILE A 44 10.93 -2.89 1.21
CA ILE A 44 12.36 -2.86 0.84
C ILE A 44 12.66 -1.69 -0.09
N LEU A 45 11.81 -1.45 -1.10
CA LEU A 45 12.02 -0.39 -2.07
C LEU A 45 12.15 0.98 -1.39
N ASN A 46 11.36 1.25 -0.35
CA ASN A 46 11.45 2.52 0.37
C ASN A 46 12.87 2.80 0.90
N VAL A 47 13.56 1.79 1.41
CA VAL A 47 14.94 1.95 1.92
C VAL A 47 15.96 2.07 0.78
N ALA A 48 15.68 1.48 -0.39
CA ALA A 48 16.56 1.48 -1.55
C ALA A 48 16.51 2.78 -2.35
N MET A 49 15.52 3.66 -2.15
CA MET A 49 15.30 4.86 -2.97
C MET A 49 16.52 5.76 -3.07
N LYS A 50 17.20 6.04 -1.94
CA LYS A 50 18.44 6.82 -1.93
C LYS A 50 19.50 6.19 -2.84
N THR A 51 19.77 4.89 -2.67
CA THR A 51 20.81 4.19 -3.44
C THR A 51 20.47 4.17 -4.93
N ILE A 52 19.18 4.02 -5.29
CA ILE A 52 18.73 4.07 -6.69
C ILE A 52 18.89 5.50 -7.27
N ALA A 53 18.66 6.55 -6.47
CA ALA A 53 18.87 7.94 -6.86
C ALA A 53 20.35 8.30 -7.07
N THR A 54 21.26 7.60 -6.39
CA THR A 54 22.70 7.85 -6.54
C THR A 54 23.13 7.62 -7.99
N PRO A 55 24.01 8.49 -8.56
CA PRO A 55 24.52 8.31 -9.91
C PRO A 55 25.25 6.97 -10.13
N ALA A 56 25.30 6.55 -11.41
CA ALA A 56 26.06 5.37 -11.81
C ALA A 56 27.54 5.52 -11.42
N PRO A 57 28.27 4.44 -11.05
CA PRO A 57 27.84 3.02 -11.14
C PRO A 57 27.09 2.50 -9.90
N THR A 58 26.94 3.28 -8.83
CA THR A 58 26.37 2.83 -7.56
C THR A 58 24.84 2.68 -7.64
N GLY A 59 24.17 3.57 -8.33
CA GLY A 59 22.72 3.56 -8.54
C GLY A 59 22.35 3.77 -10.01
N LEU A 60 21.13 4.22 -10.26
CA LEU A 60 20.61 4.52 -11.60
C LEU A 60 20.60 6.03 -11.92
N GLY A 61 20.95 6.90 -10.95
CA GLY A 61 20.82 8.34 -11.10
C GLY A 61 19.36 8.80 -11.26
N ALA A 62 18.42 8.06 -10.66
CA ALA A 62 17.01 8.34 -10.79
C ALA A 62 16.64 9.67 -10.15
N THR A 63 15.88 10.49 -10.86
CA THR A 63 15.28 11.72 -10.35
C THR A 63 14.19 11.41 -9.34
N GLN A 64 13.80 12.41 -8.54
CA GLN A 64 12.70 12.31 -7.59
C GLN A 64 11.41 11.78 -8.26
N SER A 65 11.07 12.34 -9.41
CA SER A 65 9.88 11.93 -10.17
C SER A 65 9.95 10.51 -10.72
N GLU A 66 11.14 10.03 -11.12
CA GLU A 66 11.32 8.65 -11.56
C GLU A 66 11.19 7.67 -10.40
N LEU A 67 11.61 8.05 -9.19
CA LEU A 67 11.37 7.26 -7.98
C LEU A 67 9.90 7.23 -7.60
N GLU A 68 9.18 8.35 -7.72
CA GLU A 68 7.73 8.39 -7.57
C GLU A 68 7.06 7.42 -8.56
N TRP A 69 7.50 7.41 -9.82
CA TRP A 69 7.01 6.48 -10.82
C TRP A 69 7.37 5.03 -10.53
N ALA A 70 8.55 4.74 -9.99
CA ALA A 70 8.92 3.38 -9.59
C ALA A 70 7.98 2.81 -8.52
N ILE A 71 7.46 3.65 -7.60
CA ILE A 71 6.44 3.26 -6.63
C ILE A 71 5.05 3.18 -7.28
N ASN A 72 4.67 4.25 -7.99
CA ASN A 72 3.32 4.43 -8.49
C ASN A 72 2.96 3.47 -9.61
N SER A 73 3.89 3.10 -10.51
CA SER A 73 3.66 2.14 -11.58
C SER A 73 3.21 0.78 -11.05
N TYR A 74 3.88 0.29 -10.02
CA TYR A 74 3.49 -0.94 -9.32
C TYR A 74 2.09 -0.81 -8.69
N THR A 75 1.87 0.24 -7.90
CA THR A 75 0.64 0.43 -7.11
C THR A 75 -0.58 0.66 -7.99
N LEU A 76 -0.44 1.40 -9.09
CA LEU A 76 -1.52 1.66 -10.05
C LEU A 76 -1.97 0.39 -10.77
N VAL A 77 -1.01 -0.39 -11.30
CA VAL A 77 -1.32 -1.66 -11.97
C VAL A 77 -1.90 -2.66 -10.97
N PHE A 78 -1.31 -2.76 -9.78
CA PHE A 78 -1.81 -3.61 -8.70
C PHE A 78 -3.25 -3.26 -8.33
N ALA A 79 -3.55 -1.98 -8.03
CA ALA A 79 -4.87 -1.53 -7.63
C ALA A 79 -5.91 -1.71 -8.74
N GLY A 80 -5.56 -1.35 -9.97
CA GLY A 80 -6.46 -1.43 -11.12
C GLY A 80 -6.85 -2.87 -11.49
N LEU A 81 -5.95 -3.83 -11.25
CA LEU A 81 -6.19 -5.24 -11.60
C LEU A 81 -6.70 -6.11 -10.46
N LEU A 82 -6.72 -5.62 -9.23
CA LEU A 82 -7.00 -6.42 -8.04
C LEU A 82 -8.36 -7.15 -8.12
N PHE A 83 -9.42 -6.45 -8.57
CA PHE A 83 -10.75 -7.05 -8.74
C PHE A 83 -10.79 -8.09 -9.85
N THR A 84 -10.20 -7.74 -10.99
CA THR A 84 -10.13 -8.64 -12.15
C THR A 84 -9.34 -9.90 -11.81
N ALA A 85 -8.27 -9.77 -11.06
CA ALA A 85 -7.44 -10.89 -10.63
C ALA A 85 -8.21 -11.88 -9.74
N GLY A 86 -9.07 -11.38 -8.85
CA GLY A 86 -9.97 -12.22 -8.07
C GLY A 86 -10.94 -13.03 -8.95
N LEU A 87 -11.61 -12.35 -9.88
CA LEU A 87 -12.52 -13.02 -10.84
C LEU A 87 -11.80 -13.98 -11.79
N LEU A 88 -10.57 -13.67 -12.21
CA LEU A 88 -9.75 -14.59 -12.98
C LEU A 88 -9.44 -15.87 -12.20
N GLY A 89 -9.12 -15.74 -10.91
CA GLY A 89 -8.89 -16.87 -10.02
C GLY A 89 -10.11 -17.78 -9.91
N ASP A 90 -11.30 -17.20 -9.79
CA ASP A 90 -12.56 -17.94 -9.71
C ASP A 90 -12.90 -18.65 -11.04
N ARG A 91 -12.56 -18.05 -12.19
CA ARG A 91 -12.81 -18.64 -13.53
C ARG A 91 -11.78 -19.64 -13.98
N LEU A 92 -10.50 -19.28 -13.96
CA LEU A 92 -9.40 -20.08 -14.53
C LEU A 92 -8.86 -21.11 -13.53
N GLY A 93 -9.15 -20.92 -12.25
CA GLY A 93 -8.64 -21.70 -11.14
C GLY A 93 -7.64 -20.91 -10.30
N ARG A 94 -7.89 -20.87 -9.00
CA ARG A 94 -7.15 -20.05 -8.03
C ARG A 94 -5.68 -20.41 -7.96
N LYS A 95 -5.35 -21.70 -7.99
CA LYS A 95 -3.95 -22.18 -8.03
C LYS A 95 -3.23 -21.73 -9.29
N LYS A 96 -3.85 -21.83 -10.47
CA LYS A 96 -3.24 -21.44 -11.74
C LYS A 96 -2.93 -19.95 -11.79
N VAL A 97 -3.89 -19.12 -11.35
CA VAL A 97 -3.73 -17.66 -11.30
C VAL A 97 -2.66 -17.26 -10.29
N LEU A 98 -2.59 -17.93 -9.14
CA LEU A 98 -1.55 -17.71 -8.15
C LEU A 98 -0.15 -18.07 -8.67
N LEU A 99 0.00 -19.21 -9.34
CA LEU A 99 1.26 -19.63 -9.96
C LEU A 99 1.71 -18.64 -11.05
N LEU A 100 0.78 -18.20 -11.91
CA LEU A 100 1.04 -17.18 -12.92
C LEU A 100 1.47 -15.86 -12.27
N GLY A 101 0.74 -15.42 -11.25
CA GLY A 101 1.04 -14.20 -10.50
C GLY A 101 2.45 -14.21 -9.90
N LEU A 102 2.83 -15.31 -9.25
CA LEU A 102 4.18 -15.47 -8.70
C LEU A 102 5.26 -15.52 -9.78
N ALA A 103 5.01 -16.22 -10.90
CA ALA A 103 5.97 -16.28 -12.01
C ALA A 103 6.18 -14.90 -12.63
N VAL A 104 5.10 -14.14 -12.89
CA VAL A 104 5.16 -12.77 -13.42
C VAL A 104 5.86 -11.84 -12.44
N PHE A 105 5.52 -11.92 -11.15
CA PHE A 105 6.15 -11.11 -10.10
C PHE A 105 7.65 -11.41 -10.00
N GLY A 106 8.03 -12.68 -9.94
CA GLY A 106 9.43 -13.10 -9.84
C GLY A 106 10.26 -12.70 -11.08
N ALA A 107 9.72 -12.90 -12.28
CA ALA A 107 10.37 -12.47 -13.51
C ALA A 107 10.54 -10.94 -13.54
N GLY A 108 9.48 -10.19 -13.24
CA GLY A 108 9.53 -8.73 -13.14
C GLY A 108 10.54 -8.25 -12.10
N SER A 109 10.64 -8.94 -10.96
CA SER A 109 11.59 -8.60 -9.90
C SER A 109 13.05 -8.84 -10.32
N VAL A 110 13.35 -9.98 -10.95
CA VAL A 110 14.70 -10.24 -11.49
C VAL A 110 15.08 -9.20 -12.54
N LEU A 111 14.16 -8.87 -13.46
CA LEU A 111 14.39 -7.85 -14.48
C LEU A 111 14.59 -6.46 -13.86
N ALA A 112 13.82 -6.10 -12.82
CA ALA A 112 14.01 -4.87 -12.07
C ALA A 112 15.40 -4.80 -11.42
N GLY A 113 15.90 -5.92 -10.88
CA GLY A 113 17.23 -5.99 -10.25
C GLY A 113 18.40 -5.80 -11.22
N ILE A 114 18.21 -6.06 -12.53
CA ILE A 114 19.24 -5.89 -13.57
C ILE A 114 18.99 -4.68 -14.49
N SER A 115 17.99 -3.84 -14.19
CA SER A 115 17.69 -2.66 -14.99
C SER A 115 18.87 -1.69 -15.02
N GLN A 116 19.06 -1.04 -16.17
CA GLN A 116 20.16 -0.13 -16.43
C GLN A 116 19.69 1.34 -16.52
N SER A 117 18.39 1.54 -16.45
CA SER A 117 17.79 2.88 -16.48
C SER A 117 16.58 2.97 -15.54
N PRO A 118 16.25 4.17 -15.03
CA PRO A 118 15.04 4.39 -14.25
C PRO A 118 13.76 3.98 -14.99
N THR A 119 13.71 4.21 -16.30
CA THR A 119 12.55 3.82 -17.14
C THR A 119 12.34 2.31 -17.17
N GLU A 120 13.41 1.52 -17.31
CA GLU A 120 13.31 0.05 -17.24
C GLU A 120 12.81 -0.40 -15.88
N LEU A 121 13.33 0.17 -14.79
CA LEU A 121 12.85 -0.10 -13.44
C LEU A 121 11.35 0.17 -13.31
N ILE A 122 10.86 1.32 -13.79
CA ILE A 122 9.44 1.70 -13.77
C ILE A 122 8.58 0.66 -14.51
N VAL A 123 9.00 0.24 -15.70
CA VAL A 123 8.28 -0.77 -16.50
C VAL A 123 8.24 -2.12 -15.77
N PHE A 124 9.38 -2.58 -15.24
CA PHE A 124 9.42 -3.85 -14.52
C PHE A 124 8.64 -3.80 -13.20
N ARG A 125 8.59 -2.66 -12.54
CA ARG A 125 7.70 -2.42 -11.39
C ARG A 125 6.23 -2.55 -11.77
N ALA A 126 5.80 -2.04 -12.92
CA ALA A 126 4.45 -2.25 -13.42
C ALA A 126 4.15 -3.74 -13.68
N VAL A 127 5.11 -4.50 -14.24
CA VAL A 127 4.99 -5.96 -14.41
C VAL A 127 4.87 -6.67 -13.05
N MET A 128 5.66 -6.26 -12.05
CA MET A 128 5.53 -6.79 -10.68
C MET A 128 4.17 -6.48 -10.07
N GLY A 129 3.62 -5.28 -10.34
CA GLY A 129 2.27 -4.89 -9.92
C GLY A 129 1.18 -5.81 -10.48
N LEU A 130 1.29 -6.20 -11.75
CA LEU A 130 0.42 -7.20 -12.38
C LEU A 130 0.53 -8.56 -11.64
N GLY A 131 1.75 -9.03 -11.39
CA GLY A 131 1.98 -10.27 -10.66
C GLY A 131 1.40 -10.24 -9.24
N GLY A 132 1.66 -9.17 -8.48
CA GLY A 132 1.14 -8.96 -7.13
C GLY A 132 -0.38 -8.94 -7.06
N ALA A 133 -1.04 -8.28 -8.04
CA ALA A 133 -2.49 -8.23 -8.14
C ALA A 133 -3.12 -9.63 -8.29
N LEU A 134 -2.46 -10.53 -9.02
CA LEU A 134 -2.91 -11.93 -9.17
C LEU A 134 -2.69 -12.75 -7.89
N VAL A 135 -1.63 -12.47 -7.12
CA VAL A 135 -1.26 -13.23 -5.93
C VAL A 135 -2.23 -12.96 -4.77
N MET A 136 -2.51 -11.70 -4.46
CA MET A 136 -3.18 -11.32 -3.21
C MET A 136 -4.61 -11.90 -3.06
N PRO A 137 -5.54 -11.76 -4.02
CA PRO A 137 -6.88 -12.34 -3.90
C PRO A 137 -6.85 -13.87 -3.93
N ALA A 138 -5.97 -14.47 -4.75
CA ALA A 138 -5.87 -15.90 -4.89
C ALA A 138 -5.44 -16.59 -3.59
N THR A 139 -4.50 -15.99 -2.84
CA THR A 139 -4.05 -16.54 -1.54
C THR A 139 -5.20 -16.61 -0.54
N LEU A 140 -5.98 -15.54 -0.38
CA LEU A 140 -7.11 -15.51 0.54
C LEU A 140 -8.22 -16.47 0.09
N ALA A 141 -8.51 -16.53 -1.22
CA ALA A 141 -9.52 -17.43 -1.76
C ALA A 141 -9.17 -18.92 -1.58
N ILE A 142 -7.89 -19.29 -1.71
CA ILE A 142 -7.41 -20.64 -1.45
C ILE A 142 -7.50 -20.95 0.05
N LEU A 143 -7.08 -20.02 0.92
CA LEU A 143 -7.19 -20.16 2.38
C LEU A 143 -8.62 -20.50 2.79
N MET A 144 -9.61 -19.74 2.31
CA MET A 144 -11.03 -19.96 2.60
C MET A 144 -11.55 -21.31 2.12
N ASN A 145 -10.91 -21.94 1.13
CA ASN A 145 -11.26 -23.27 0.64
C ASN A 145 -10.62 -24.45 1.39
N VAL A 146 -9.48 -24.19 2.04
CA VAL A 146 -8.65 -25.23 2.66
C VAL A 146 -8.97 -25.39 4.14
N PHE A 147 -9.49 -24.35 4.79
CA PHE A 147 -9.83 -24.36 6.22
C PHE A 147 -11.34 -24.48 6.44
N GLU A 148 -11.74 -25.25 7.45
CA GLU A 148 -13.11 -25.34 7.93
C GLU A 148 -13.57 -23.99 8.50
N ARG A 149 -14.88 -23.71 8.50
CA ARG A 149 -15.43 -22.41 8.90
C ARG A 149 -14.99 -21.99 10.29
N GLU A 150 -14.86 -22.93 11.20
CA GLU A 150 -14.45 -22.72 12.60
C GLU A 150 -12.97 -22.31 12.72
N GLU A 151 -12.12 -22.79 11.81
CA GLU A 151 -10.69 -22.50 11.77
C GLU A 151 -10.32 -21.25 10.96
N GLN A 152 -11.20 -20.82 10.04
CA GLN A 152 -10.95 -19.67 9.14
C GLN A 152 -10.55 -18.40 9.88
N PRO A 153 -11.19 -17.99 11.01
CA PRO A 153 -10.78 -16.77 11.71
C PRO A 153 -9.32 -16.83 12.20
N ARG A 154 -8.89 -18.01 12.67
CA ARG A 154 -7.50 -18.22 13.11
C ARG A 154 -6.53 -18.17 11.92
N ALA A 155 -6.85 -18.85 10.81
CA ALA A 155 -6.02 -18.88 9.62
C ALA A 155 -5.88 -17.49 8.98
N ILE A 156 -6.98 -16.71 8.90
CA ILE A 156 -6.98 -15.32 8.42
C ILE A 156 -6.15 -14.43 9.36
N GLY A 157 -6.27 -14.63 10.67
CA GLY A 157 -5.46 -13.89 11.66
C GLY A 157 -3.96 -14.11 11.48
N ILE A 158 -3.54 -15.36 11.23
CA ILE A 158 -2.14 -15.71 10.95
C ILE A 158 -1.70 -15.10 9.61
N TRP A 159 -2.53 -15.22 8.56
CA TRP A 159 -2.29 -14.64 7.24
C TRP A 159 -2.10 -13.11 7.31
N ALA A 160 -2.98 -12.41 8.02
CA ALA A 160 -2.88 -10.96 8.23
C ALA A 160 -1.66 -10.58 9.10
N GLY A 161 -1.33 -11.39 10.10
CA GLY A 161 -0.11 -11.24 10.91
C GLY A 161 1.16 -11.34 10.08
N GLY A 162 1.18 -12.22 9.07
CA GLY A 162 2.29 -12.34 8.11
C GLY A 162 2.55 -11.04 7.33
N VAL A 163 1.50 -10.30 6.98
CA VAL A 163 1.62 -8.96 6.36
C VAL A 163 2.37 -8.00 7.30
N GLY A 164 2.00 -7.99 8.58
CA GLY A 164 2.68 -7.15 9.58
C GLY A 164 4.16 -7.48 9.75
N ILE A 165 4.50 -8.78 9.76
CA ILE A 165 5.89 -9.24 9.81
C ILE A 165 6.65 -8.78 8.56
N ALA A 166 6.06 -8.90 7.37
CA ALA A 166 6.69 -8.48 6.12
C ALA A 166 7.00 -6.97 6.11
N ILE A 167 6.09 -6.14 6.62
CA ILE A 167 6.28 -4.69 6.74
C ILE A 167 7.45 -4.37 7.69
N ALA A 168 7.57 -5.09 8.81
CA ALA A 168 8.64 -4.88 9.78
C ALA A 168 10.01 -5.40 9.30
N VAL A 169 10.02 -6.57 8.64
CA VAL A 169 11.27 -7.22 8.16
C VAL A 169 11.81 -6.54 6.91
N GLY A 170 10.93 -5.95 6.06
CA GLY A 170 11.32 -5.36 4.78
C GLY A 170 12.44 -4.34 4.88
N PRO A 171 12.33 -3.28 5.69
CA PRO A 171 13.37 -2.29 5.83
C PRO A 171 14.71 -2.86 6.36
N ILE A 172 14.66 -3.84 7.27
CA ILE A 172 15.85 -4.49 7.80
C ILE A 172 16.54 -5.35 6.73
N ALA A 173 15.75 -6.17 6.01
CA ALA A 173 16.28 -6.99 4.92
C ALA A 173 16.85 -6.13 3.79
N GLY A 174 16.12 -5.05 3.43
CA GLY A 174 16.58 -4.08 2.45
C GLY A 174 17.87 -3.39 2.84
N GLY A 175 17.96 -2.94 4.11
CA GLY A 175 19.16 -2.33 4.65
C GLY A 175 20.36 -3.27 4.62
N LEU A 176 20.20 -4.51 5.09
CA LEU A 176 21.26 -5.53 5.05
C LEU A 176 21.75 -5.82 3.62
N LEU A 177 20.82 -5.88 2.65
CA LEU A 177 21.19 -6.11 1.26
C LEU A 177 21.97 -4.93 0.68
N LEU A 178 21.54 -3.70 0.96
CA LEU A 178 22.16 -2.49 0.44
C LEU A 178 23.51 -2.17 1.10
N ASP A 179 23.71 -2.56 2.35
CA ASP A 179 25.00 -2.39 3.03
C ASP A 179 26.08 -3.36 2.50
N HIS A 180 25.68 -4.52 1.93
CA HIS A 180 26.62 -5.58 1.52
C HIS A 180 26.64 -5.88 0.02
N PHE A 181 25.60 -5.49 -0.71
CA PHE A 181 25.40 -5.80 -2.13
C PHE A 181 24.97 -4.55 -2.89
N TRP A 182 24.87 -4.65 -4.24
CA TRP A 182 24.37 -3.56 -5.09
C TRP A 182 22.86 -3.35 -4.93
N TRP A 183 22.36 -2.21 -5.36
CA TRP A 183 20.94 -1.83 -5.21
C TRP A 183 19.93 -2.84 -5.79
N GLY A 184 20.27 -3.52 -6.90
CA GLY A 184 19.38 -4.52 -7.52
C GLY A 184 19.19 -5.79 -6.67
N SER A 185 20.04 -6.02 -5.66
CA SER A 185 19.92 -7.16 -4.75
C SER A 185 18.59 -7.19 -4.00
N VAL A 186 17.98 -6.02 -3.77
CA VAL A 186 16.67 -5.88 -3.10
C VAL A 186 15.53 -6.50 -3.92
N PHE A 187 15.69 -6.56 -5.22
CA PHE A 187 14.77 -7.24 -6.13
C PHE A 187 15.17 -8.69 -6.37
N MET A 188 16.47 -8.96 -6.47
CA MET A 188 16.99 -10.31 -6.71
C MET A 188 16.65 -11.30 -5.60
N ILE A 189 16.52 -10.85 -4.34
CA ILE A 189 16.14 -11.70 -3.21
C ILE A 189 14.78 -12.37 -3.43
N ASN A 190 13.89 -11.74 -4.18
CA ASN A 190 12.57 -12.30 -4.48
C ASN A 190 12.67 -13.54 -5.38
N GLY A 191 13.67 -13.65 -6.25
CA GLY A 191 13.84 -14.76 -7.18
C GLY A 191 13.88 -16.14 -6.50
N PRO A 192 14.83 -16.40 -5.61
CA PRO A 192 14.90 -17.66 -4.84
C PRO A 192 13.63 -17.93 -4.04
N ILE A 193 13.06 -16.89 -3.40
CA ILE A 193 11.87 -17.06 -2.56
C ILE A 193 10.64 -17.40 -3.42
N VAL A 194 10.49 -16.75 -4.59
CA VAL A 194 9.44 -17.08 -5.57
C VAL A 194 9.60 -18.51 -6.07
N LEU A 195 10.80 -18.94 -6.37
CA LEU A 195 11.06 -20.33 -6.83
C LEU A 195 10.62 -21.35 -5.77
N ILE A 196 10.98 -21.14 -4.51
CA ILE A 196 10.56 -21.98 -3.38
C ILE A 196 9.02 -21.98 -3.27
N ALA A 197 8.40 -20.79 -3.35
CA ALA A 197 6.95 -20.66 -3.29
C ALA A 197 6.25 -21.38 -4.44
N LEU A 198 6.74 -21.27 -5.68
CA LEU A 198 6.21 -21.97 -6.86
C LEU A 198 6.27 -23.49 -6.69
N VAL A 199 7.42 -24.03 -6.28
CA VAL A 199 7.60 -25.47 -6.06
C VAL A 199 6.67 -25.96 -4.95
N ALA A 200 6.63 -25.26 -3.82
CA ALA A 200 5.75 -25.61 -2.72
C ALA A 200 4.26 -25.57 -3.12
N MET A 201 3.86 -24.58 -3.92
CA MET A 201 2.48 -24.49 -4.45
C MET A 201 2.12 -25.60 -5.39
N LEU A 202 3.00 -25.98 -6.29
CA LEU A 202 2.76 -27.10 -7.21
C LEU A 202 2.47 -28.39 -6.44
N ILE A 203 3.19 -28.62 -5.34
CA ILE A 203 3.12 -29.86 -4.55
C ILE A 203 1.98 -29.85 -3.54
N LEU A 204 1.76 -28.73 -2.86
CA LEU A 204 0.89 -28.68 -1.67
C LEU A 204 -0.50 -28.14 -1.95
N VAL A 205 -0.64 -27.13 -2.82
CA VAL A 205 -1.90 -26.40 -2.98
C VAL A 205 -2.85 -27.17 -3.92
N PRO A 206 -4.09 -27.45 -3.49
CA PRO A 206 -5.09 -28.11 -4.34
C PRO A 206 -5.65 -27.15 -5.40
N ASP A 207 -6.08 -27.71 -6.53
CA ASP A 207 -6.84 -26.96 -7.52
C ASP A 207 -8.22 -26.58 -6.96
N SER A 208 -8.62 -25.33 -7.16
CA SER A 208 -9.95 -24.86 -6.80
C SER A 208 -10.40 -23.77 -7.78
N LYS A 209 -11.69 -23.78 -8.10
CA LYS A 209 -12.35 -22.77 -8.92
C LYS A 209 -13.78 -22.59 -8.44
N ASP A 210 -14.40 -21.46 -8.78
CA ASP A 210 -15.80 -21.25 -8.51
C ASP A 210 -16.64 -21.93 -9.63
N PRO A 211 -17.69 -22.71 -9.29
CA PRO A 211 -18.62 -23.27 -10.27
C PRO A 211 -19.43 -22.19 -11.01
N HIS A 212 -19.67 -21.04 -10.38
CA HIS A 212 -20.51 -19.96 -10.91
C HIS A 212 -19.75 -18.62 -10.89
N PRO A 213 -18.65 -18.47 -11.65
CA PRO A 213 -17.82 -17.28 -11.61
C PRO A 213 -18.55 -16.06 -12.14
N GLY A 214 -18.36 -14.90 -11.50
CA GLY A 214 -18.86 -13.60 -11.97
C GLY A 214 -18.36 -13.23 -13.38
N ARG A 215 -18.97 -12.25 -14.03
CA ARG A 215 -18.51 -11.73 -15.32
C ARG A 215 -17.40 -10.70 -15.12
N LEU A 216 -16.43 -10.70 -16.03
CA LEU A 216 -15.36 -9.70 -16.08
C LEU A 216 -15.92 -8.38 -16.64
N ASP A 217 -15.39 -7.27 -16.14
CA ASP A 217 -15.62 -5.93 -16.65
C ASP A 217 -14.29 -5.33 -17.19
N PRO A 218 -13.82 -5.75 -18.38
CA PRO A 218 -12.55 -5.29 -18.92
C PRO A 218 -12.53 -3.78 -19.20
N LEU A 219 -13.70 -3.21 -19.58
CA LEU A 219 -13.81 -1.77 -19.85
C LEU A 219 -13.68 -0.96 -18.56
N GLY A 220 -14.34 -1.39 -17.47
CA GLY A 220 -14.18 -0.74 -16.17
C GLY A 220 -12.74 -0.79 -15.66
N VAL A 221 -12.05 -1.92 -15.83
CA VAL A 221 -10.62 -2.04 -15.50
C VAL A 221 -9.78 -1.08 -16.33
N LEU A 222 -9.97 -1.05 -17.65
CA LEU A 222 -9.23 -0.16 -18.54
C LEU A 222 -9.44 1.31 -18.16
N LEU A 223 -10.69 1.72 -17.94
CA LEU A 223 -11.04 3.09 -17.55
C LEU A 223 -10.42 3.48 -16.21
N SER A 224 -10.46 2.59 -15.21
CA SER A 224 -9.87 2.88 -13.90
C SER A 224 -8.35 3.04 -13.97
N VAL A 225 -7.65 2.15 -14.67
CA VAL A 225 -6.19 2.21 -14.82
C VAL A 225 -5.79 3.44 -15.63
N VAL A 226 -6.39 3.65 -16.79
CA VAL A 226 -6.05 4.80 -17.66
C VAL A 226 -6.35 6.13 -16.95
N GLY A 227 -7.50 6.24 -16.29
CA GLY A 227 -7.88 7.46 -15.58
C GLY A 227 -6.91 7.79 -14.42
N LEU A 228 -6.53 6.78 -13.62
CA LEU A 228 -5.56 6.95 -12.53
C LEU A 228 -4.15 7.26 -13.06
N VAL A 229 -3.70 6.57 -14.10
CA VAL A 229 -2.38 6.83 -14.72
C VAL A 229 -2.30 8.25 -15.26
N LEU A 230 -3.31 8.72 -16.00
CA LEU A 230 -3.35 10.09 -16.52
C LEU A 230 -3.35 11.13 -15.40
N LEU A 231 -4.15 10.91 -14.35
CA LEU A 231 -4.22 11.81 -13.20
C LEU A 231 -2.87 11.90 -12.48
N VAL A 232 -2.27 10.76 -12.15
CA VAL A 232 -0.97 10.68 -11.47
C VAL A 232 0.14 11.25 -12.35
N TYR A 233 0.13 10.95 -13.66
CA TYR A 233 1.08 11.53 -14.62
C TYR A 233 1.01 13.06 -14.62
N GLY A 234 -0.22 13.62 -14.71
CA GLY A 234 -0.40 15.07 -14.70
C GLY A 234 0.12 15.72 -13.41
N ILE A 235 -0.11 15.09 -12.25
CA ILE A 235 0.36 15.59 -10.95
C ILE A 235 1.89 15.57 -10.89
N ILE A 236 2.54 14.44 -11.20
CA ILE A 236 4.00 14.31 -11.18
C ILE A 236 4.64 15.27 -12.20
N ARG A 237 4.06 15.37 -13.41
CA ARG A 237 4.58 16.28 -14.45
C ARG A 237 4.46 17.74 -14.06
N GLY A 238 3.37 18.13 -13.39
CA GLY A 238 3.20 19.48 -12.82
C GLY A 238 4.29 19.80 -11.79
N GLY A 239 4.62 18.85 -10.93
CA GLY A 239 5.75 18.97 -9.98
C GLY A 239 7.12 19.10 -10.69
N GLN A 240 7.36 18.29 -11.74
CA GLN A 240 8.60 18.38 -12.54
C GLN A 240 8.80 19.75 -13.19
N LEU A 241 7.73 20.30 -13.77
CA LEU A 241 7.77 21.58 -14.48
C LEU A 241 7.64 22.77 -13.54
N ALA A 242 7.33 22.55 -12.26
CA ALA A 242 6.89 23.58 -11.30
C ALA A 242 5.73 24.44 -11.87
N ASP A 243 4.92 23.87 -12.77
CA ASP A 243 3.82 24.55 -13.44
C ASP A 243 2.60 23.62 -13.54
N PHE A 244 1.60 23.90 -12.72
CA PHE A 244 0.31 23.22 -12.75
C PHE A 244 -0.73 23.87 -13.67
N THR A 245 -0.34 24.97 -14.34
CA THR A 245 -1.22 25.72 -15.24
C THR A 245 -0.96 25.41 -16.72
N GLY A 246 0.16 24.78 -17.01
CA GLY A 246 0.56 24.40 -18.36
C GLY A 246 -0.49 23.51 -19.06
N PRO A 247 -0.79 23.75 -20.36
CA PRO A 247 -1.84 23.03 -21.08
C PRO A 247 -1.69 21.50 -21.06
N GLN A 248 -0.45 21.00 -21.07
CA GLN A 248 -0.17 19.56 -21.00
C GLN A 248 -0.55 18.98 -19.64
N VAL A 249 -0.21 19.68 -18.55
CA VAL A 249 -0.49 19.24 -17.16
C VAL A 249 -2.00 19.31 -16.91
N VAL A 250 -2.62 20.45 -17.20
CA VAL A 250 -4.07 20.64 -17.06
C VAL A 250 -4.83 19.62 -17.92
N GLY A 251 -4.40 19.43 -19.17
CA GLY A 251 -5.05 18.47 -20.09
C GLY A 251 -4.97 17.02 -19.59
N THR A 252 -3.86 16.60 -19.02
CA THR A 252 -3.73 15.22 -18.47
C THR A 252 -4.49 15.03 -17.16
N ILE A 253 -4.51 16.03 -16.27
CA ILE A 253 -5.30 15.98 -15.02
C ILE A 253 -6.80 15.96 -15.35
N VAL A 254 -7.26 16.90 -16.18
CA VAL A 254 -8.67 16.96 -16.58
C VAL A 254 -9.08 15.72 -17.37
N GLY A 255 -8.24 15.26 -18.29
CA GLY A 255 -8.44 14.02 -19.04
C GLY A 255 -8.54 12.81 -18.12
N GLY A 256 -7.66 12.67 -17.14
CA GLY A 256 -7.69 11.62 -16.14
C GLY A 256 -8.99 11.64 -15.31
N LEU A 257 -9.38 12.81 -14.82
CA LEU A 257 -10.65 12.99 -14.10
C LEU A 257 -11.86 12.67 -14.99
N ALA A 258 -11.86 13.10 -16.24
CA ALA A 258 -12.94 12.78 -17.19
C ALA A 258 -13.06 11.26 -17.40
N VAL A 259 -11.95 10.55 -17.59
CA VAL A 259 -11.96 9.08 -17.73
C VAL A 259 -12.45 8.41 -16.44
N LEU A 260 -12.07 8.90 -15.25
CA LEU A 260 -12.59 8.38 -13.97
C LEU A 260 -14.09 8.67 -13.81
N ILE A 261 -14.60 9.81 -14.29
CA ILE A 261 -16.04 10.08 -14.33
C ILE A 261 -16.74 9.07 -15.25
N VAL A 262 -16.20 8.84 -16.45
CA VAL A 262 -16.73 7.82 -17.39
C VAL A 262 -16.70 6.44 -16.74
N PHE A 263 -15.62 6.10 -16.01
CA PHE A 263 -15.56 4.86 -15.22
C PHE A 263 -16.72 4.75 -14.22
N VAL A 264 -16.97 5.79 -13.42
CA VAL A 264 -18.07 5.80 -12.44
C VAL A 264 -19.43 5.67 -13.12
N VAL A 265 -19.64 6.37 -14.25
CA VAL A 265 -20.88 6.26 -15.04
C VAL A 265 -21.03 4.86 -15.62
N HIS A 266 -19.96 4.28 -16.16
CA HIS A 266 -19.96 2.90 -16.67
C HIS A 266 -20.32 1.90 -15.55
N GLN A 267 -19.68 1.99 -14.38
CA GLN A 267 -19.97 1.12 -13.23
C GLN A 267 -21.43 1.23 -12.75
N LYS A 268 -22.03 2.42 -12.86
CA LYS A 268 -23.43 2.64 -12.48
C LYS A 268 -24.44 1.97 -13.43
N HIS A 269 -24.08 1.83 -14.72
CA HIS A 269 -24.97 1.30 -15.76
C HIS A 269 -24.60 -0.14 -16.19
N SER A 270 -23.49 -0.67 -15.71
CA SER A 270 -23.06 -2.04 -16.01
C SER A 270 -23.92 -3.06 -15.27
N ASP A 271 -24.33 -4.12 -15.98
CA ASP A 271 -25.03 -5.26 -15.37
C ASP A 271 -24.11 -6.06 -14.43
N HIS A 272 -22.80 -5.93 -14.61
CA HIS A 272 -21.78 -6.65 -13.83
C HIS A 272 -20.64 -5.71 -13.43
N PRO A 273 -20.92 -4.71 -12.55
CA PRO A 273 -19.93 -3.73 -12.19
C PRO A 273 -18.81 -4.37 -11.36
N SER A 274 -17.56 -3.98 -11.66
CA SER A 274 -16.40 -4.32 -10.82
C SER A 274 -16.53 -3.70 -9.43
N ILE A 275 -17.12 -2.49 -9.36
CA ILE A 275 -17.40 -1.75 -8.13
C ILE A 275 -18.86 -1.32 -8.14
N ASP A 276 -19.64 -1.80 -7.18
CA ASP A 276 -21.03 -1.38 -7.01
C ASP A 276 -21.09 0.03 -6.37
N ILE A 277 -21.32 1.02 -7.19
CA ILE A 277 -21.36 2.44 -6.79
C ILE A 277 -22.49 2.73 -5.78
N SER A 278 -23.51 1.87 -5.69
CA SER A 278 -24.62 2.08 -4.75
C SER A 278 -24.17 2.09 -3.28
N TYR A 279 -23.08 1.40 -2.95
CA TYR A 279 -22.53 1.38 -1.59
C TYR A 279 -22.03 2.74 -1.13
N PHE A 280 -21.55 3.57 -2.05
CA PHE A 280 -21.09 4.93 -1.73
C PHE A 280 -22.23 5.89 -1.31
N ARG A 281 -23.51 5.50 -1.52
CA ARG A 281 -24.64 6.24 -0.97
C ARG A 281 -24.80 6.09 0.54
N LYS A 282 -24.16 5.08 1.15
CA LYS A 282 -24.16 4.88 2.60
C LYS A 282 -23.06 5.72 3.23
N PRO A 283 -23.37 6.74 4.06
CA PRO A 283 -22.36 7.66 4.59
C PRO A 283 -21.26 6.95 5.39
N ALA A 284 -21.62 5.95 6.18
CA ALA A 284 -20.65 5.18 6.96
C ALA A 284 -19.63 4.41 6.09
N PHE A 285 -20.09 3.86 4.96
CA PHE A 285 -19.23 3.19 3.99
C PHE A 285 -18.25 4.16 3.34
N SER A 286 -18.76 5.27 2.80
CA SER A 286 -17.96 6.28 2.12
C SER A 286 -16.94 6.92 3.07
N ALA A 287 -17.35 7.21 4.31
CA ALA A 287 -16.44 7.77 5.32
C ALA A 287 -15.33 6.79 5.71
N ALA A 288 -15.64 5.51 5.86
CA ALA A 288 -14.65 4.50 6.19
C ALA A 288 -13.62 4.31 5.05
N ILE A 289 -14.10 4.24 3.80
CA ILE A 289 -13.24 4.20 2.61
C ILE A 289 -12.36 5.45 2.51
N ALA A 290 -12.96 6.66 2.68
CA ALA A 290 -12.22 7.91 2.64
C ALA A 290 -11.18 8.01 3.76
N ALA A 291 -11.52 7.58 4.97
CA ALA A 291 -10.58 7.56 6.10
C ALA A 291 -9.34 6.70 5.79
N ILE A 292 -9.55 5.51 5.20
CA ILE A 292 -8.45 4.63 4.78
C ILE A 292 -7.61 5.28 3.69
N ALA A 293 -8.25 5.82 2.64
CA ALA A 293 -7.53 6.46 1.54
C ALA A 293 -6.70 7.66 2.02
N LEU A 294 -7.28 8.53 2.87
CA LEU A 294 -6.60 9.73 3.37
C LEU A 294 -5.46 9.42 4.34
N VAL A 295 -5.62 8.39 5.19
CA VAL A 295 -4.52 7.95 6.07
C VAL A 295 -3.36 7.38 5.25
N PHE A 296 -3.65 6.58 4.23
CA PHE A 296 -2.59 6.05 3.36
C PHE A 296 -1.98 7.11 2.46
N PHE A 297 -2.75 8.10 2.03
CA PHE A 297 -2.23 9.28 1.34
C PHE A 297 -1.16 9.98 2.19
N ALA A 298 -1.50 10.34 3.42
CA ALA A 298 -0.56 11.02 4.32
C ALA A 298 0.67 10.15 4.63
N LEU A 299 0.45 8.86 4.93
CA LEU A 299 1.51 7.93 5.31
C LEU A 299 2.51 7.69 4.18
N MET A 300 2.02 7.35 2.99
CA MET A 300 2.91 6.98 1.87
C MET A 300 3.71 8.19 1.37
N GLY A 301 3.09 9.36 1.32
CA GLY A 301 3.79 10.59 1.00
C GLY A 301 4.88 10.92 2.01
N VAL A 302 4.60 10.83 3.32
CA VAL A 302 5.59 11.07 4.38
C VAL A 302 6.70 10.03 4.35
N SER A 303 6.37 8.76 4.19
CA SER A 303 7.36 7.69 4.13
C SER A 303 8.35 7.89 2.98
N PHE A 304 7.88 8.44 1.85
CA PHE A 304 8.70 8.70 0.68
C PHE A 304 9.85 9.67 0.99
N PHE A 305 9.59 10.83 1.58
CA PHE A 305 10.65 11.80 1.87
C PHE A 305 11.47 11.47 3.13
N THR A 306 10.88 10.76 4.08
CA THR A 306 11.58 10.46 5.35
C THR A 306 12.82 9.60 5.14
N VAL A 307 12.81 8.72 4.13
CA VAL A 307 13.97 7.91 3.78
C VAL A 307 15.15 8.78 3.35
N PHE A 308 14.92 9.80 2.53
CA PHE A 308 15.95 10.75 2.11
C PHE A 308 16.44 11.60 3.29
N TYR A 309 15.54 12.07 4.16
CA TYR A 309 15.94 12.75 5.38
C TYR A 309 16.90 11.89 6.22
N ILE A 310 16.53 10.63 6.49
CA ILE A 310 17.35 9.74 7.31
C ILE A 310 18.70 9.43 6.65
N GLN A 311 18.71 9.11 5.35
CA GLN A 311 19.91 8.61 4.69
C GLN A 311 20.76 9.71 4.09
N SER A 312 20.16 10.76 3.50
CA SER A 312 20.90 11.81 2.79
C SER A 312 21.28 12.96 3.71
N VAL A 313 20.31 13.51 4.46
CA VAL A 313 20.56 14.63 5.37
C VAL A 313 21.27 14.16 6.65
N ARG A 314 20.80 13.05 7.23
CA ARG A 314 21.33 12.54 8.51
C ARG A 314 22.50 11.57 8.36
N GLY A 315 22.80 11.10 7.15
CA GLY A 315 23.93 10.22 6.85
C GLY A 315 23.83 8.80 7.40
N TYR A 316 22.63 8.34 7.81
CA TYR A 316 22.45 6.97 8.30
C TYR A 316 22.59 5.96 7.16
N THR A 317 23.14 4.77 7.46
CA THR A 317 23.18 3.68 6.49
C THR A 317 21.77 3.14 6.19
N PRO A 318 21.57 2.45 5.05
CA PRO A 318 20.29 1.82 4.73
C PRO A 318 19.77 0.89 5.83
N LEU A 319 20.65 0.10 6.48
CA LEU A 319 20.28 -0.76 7.60
C LEU A 319 19.81 0.05 8.82
N GLN A 320 20.55 1.10 9.17
CA GLN A 320 20.16 1.98 10.27
C GLN A 320 18.81 2.66 9.98
N ALA A 321 18.61 3.13 8.74
CA ALA A 321 17.34 3.69 8.31
C ALA A 321 16.20 2.68 8.46
N GLY A 322 16.43 1.41 8.06
CA GLY A 322 15.47 0.33 8.25
C GLY A 322 15.09 0.08 9.71
N LEU A 323 16.08 0.11 10.61
CA LEU A 323 15.88 -0.08 12.05
C LEU A 323 15.04 1.07 12.68
N LEU A 324 15.15 2.30 12.17
CA LEU A 324 14.38 3.44 12.65
C LEU A 324 12.87 3.32 12.35
N PHE A 325 12.44 2.42 11.45
CA PHE A 325 11.02 2.11 11.24
C PHE A 325 10.46 1.07 12.24
N LEU A 326 11.30 0.42 13.05
CA LEU A 326 10.84 -0.57 14.04
C LEU A 326 9.84 -0.02 15.06
N PRO A 327 9.98 1.20 15.62
CA PRO A 327 9.00 1.75 16.53
C PRO A 327 7.59 1.86 15.94
N LEU A 328 7.48 2.22 14.65
CA LEU A 328 6.20 2.26 13.94
C LEU A 328 5.57 0.87 13.83
N ALA A 329 6.35 -0.15 13.46
CA ALA A 329 5.89 -1.53 13.36
C ALA A 329 5.51 -2.09 14.74
N ALA A 330 6.34 -1.85 15.77
CA ALA A 330 6.09 -2.26 17.15
C ALA A 330 4.77 -1.66 17.68
N ALA A 331 4.55 -0.37 17.45
CA ALA A 331 3.30 0.28 17.84
C ALA A 331 2.09 -0.37 17.15
N GLN A 332 2.16 -0.67 15.86
CA GLN A 332 1.08 -1.36 15.15
C GLN A 332 0.82 -2.75 15.75
N MET A 333 1.85 -3.54 16.03
CA MET A 333 1.71 -4.86 16.65
C MET A 333 1.09 -4.80 18.06
N ILE A 334 1.47 -3.80 18.86
CA ILE A 334 0.97 -3.60 20.22
C ILE A 334 -0.48 -3.12 20.23
N PHE A 335 -0.82 -2.17 19.37
CA PHE A 335 -2.09 -1.44 19.46
C PHE A 335 -3.19 -1.98 18.53
N ALA A 336 -2.87 -2.64 17.41
CA ALA A 336 -3.89 -3.16 16.50
C ALA A 336 -4.86 -4.17 17.16
N PRO A 337 -4.41 -5.13 18.01
CA PRO A 337 -5.33 -6.00 18.75
C PRO A 337 -6.21 -5.25 19.75
N ARG A 338 -5.73 -4.12 20.26
CA ARG A 338 -6.43 -3.28 21.25
C ARG A 338 -7.43 -2.31 20.63
N ALA A 339 -7.38 -2.09 19.33
CA ALA A 339 -8.27 -1.17 18.62
C ALA A 339 -9.75 -1.52 18.84
N ARG A 340 -10.09 -2.82 18.93
CA ARG A 340 -11.44 -3.27 19.24
C ARG A 340 -11.92 -2.77 20.60
N LEU A 341 -11.07 -2.83 21.64
CA LEU A 341 -11.42 -2.34 22.99
C LEU A 341 -11.73 -0.84 22.98
N ALA A 342 -10.96 -0.06 22.20
CA ALA A 342 -11.21 1.37 22.04
C ALA A 342 -12.55 1.64 21.34
N VAL A 343 -12.86 0.86 20.29
CA VAL A 343 -14.13 0.97 19.56
C VAL A 343 -15.32 0.56 20.42
N ASP A 344 -15.21 -0.54 21.18
CA ASP A 344 -16.29 -1.00 22.07
C ASP A 344 -16.58 0.03 23.17
N ARG A 345 -15.55 0.75 23.66
CA ARG A 345 -15.70 1.76 24.72
C ARG A 345 -16.12 3.14 24.23
N TYR A 346 -15.51 3.63 23.14
CA TYR A 346 -15.66 5.02 22.68
C TYR A 346 -16.45 5.13 21.37
N GLY A 347 -16.68 4.01 20.68
CA GLY A 347 -17.28 3.97 19.34
C GLY A 347 -16.28 4.23 18.22
N ALA A 348 -16.65 3.85 17.00
CA ALA A 348 -15.77 3.97 15.83
C ALA A 348 -15.47 5.43 15.47
N ARG A 349 -16.49 6.31 15.53
CA ARG A 349 -16.36 7.75 15.26
C ARG A 349 -15.26 8.38 16.10
N ALA A 350 -15.37 8.29 17.44
CA ALA A 350 -14.43 8.91 18.36
C ALA A 350 -13.02 8.30 18.23
N THR A 351 -12.94 6.96 18.10
CA THR A 351 -11.66 6.27 17.94
C THR A 351 -10.94 6.68 16.66
N CYS A 352 -11.62 6.67 15.50
CA CYS A 352 -11.00 7.07 14.23
C CYS A 352 -10.64 8.55 14.23
N THR A 353 -11.53 9.45 14.70
CA THR A 353 -11.26 10.88 14.73
C THR A 353 -10.07 11.22 15.61
N PHE A 354 -10.03 10.69 16.85
CA PHE A 354 -8.91 10.94 17.76
C PHE A 354 -7.58 10.46 17.15
N ASN A 355 -7.56 9.28 16.58
CA ASN A 355 -6.32 8.73 16.00
C ASN A 355 -5.92 9.40 14.68
N MET A 356 -6.87 9.95 13.89
CA MET A 356 -6.55 10.84 12.78
C MET A 356 -5.87 12.13 13.26
N LEU A 357 -6.34 12.70 14.40
CA LEU A 357 -5.67 13.84 15.02
C LEU A 357 -4.28 13.47 15.55
N VAL A 358 -4.11 12.28 16.13
CA VAL A 358 -2.77 11.78 16.50
C VAL A 358 -1.86 11.72 15.27
N VAL A 359 -2.32 11.18 14.15
CA VAL A 359 -1.55 11.18 12.89
C VAL A 359 -1.23 12.61 12.45
N ALA A 360 -2.20 13.55 12.50
CA ALA A 360 -1.95 14.95 12.15
C ALA A 360 -0.88 15.59 13.06
N VAL A 361 -0.94 15.32 14.36
CA VAL A 361 0.07 15.82 15.35
C VAL A 361 1.45 15.22 15.07
N THR A 362 1.55 13.93 14.70
CA THR A 362 2.84 13.33 14.32
C THR A 362 3.41 13.95 13.05
N MET A 363 2.55 14.26 12.06
CA MET A 363 2.97 14.99 10.85
C MET A 363 3.43 16.42 11.19
N LEU A 364 2.71 17.11 12.09
CA LEU A 364 3.13 18.42 12.59
C LEU A 364 4.45 18.33 13.35
N GLY A 365 4.67 17.25 14.10
CA GLY A 365 5.92 16.96 14.79
C GLY A 365 7.13 16.83 13.87
N MET A 366 6.94 16.49 12.59
CA MET A 366 8.02 16.46 11.58
C MET A 366 8.67 17.86 11.38
N LEU A 367 7.96 18.95 11.69
CA LEU A 367 8.52 20.31 11.66
C LEU A 367 9.61 20.54 12.72
N LEU A 368 9.74 19.67 13.72
CA LEU A 368 10.80 19.72 14.72
C LEU A 368 12.11 19.09 14.22
N LEU A 369 12.08 18.40 13.07
CA LEU A 369 13.22 17.69 12.53
C LEU A 369 14.11 18.66 11.73
N GLY A 370 15.35 18.75 12.13
CA GLY A 370 16.42 19.48 11.44
C GLY A 370 17.65 18.59 11.28
N ALA A 371 18.74 19.16 10.77
CA ALA A 371 20.00 18.43 10.57
C ALA A 371 20.57 17.83 11.88
N ASP A 372 20.39 18.52 13.01
CA ASP A 372 20.97 18.13 14.31
C ASP A 372 19.95 17.60 15.32
N THR A 373 18.68 17.47 14.93
CA THR A 373 17.63 16.99 15.88
C THR A 373 17.96 15.58 16.37
N PRO A 374 17.90 15.30 17.67
CA PRO A 374 18.13 13.97 18.19
C PRO A 374 17.21 12.94 17.57
N ILE A 375 17.77 11.80 17.11
CA ILE A 375 17.04 10.82 16.31
C ILE A 375 15.85 10.20 17.05
N TRP A 376 15.90 10.11 18.38
CA TRP A 376 14.79 9.59 19.19
C TRP A 376 13.49 10.40 19.00
N VAL A 377 13.56 11.66 18.57
CA VAL A 377 12.37 12.46 18.23
C VAL A 377 11.62 11.82 17.07
N LEU A 378 12.33 11.42 16.02
CA LEU A 378 11.75 10.70 14.88
C LEU A 378 11.17 9.34 15.30
N GLU A 379 11.87 8.60 16.16
CA GLU A 379 11.40 7.31 16.67
C GLU A 379 10.10 7.43 17.46
N VAL A 380 9.98 8.48 18.30
CA VAL A 380 8.74 8.78 19.03
C VAL A 380 7.61 9.14 18.06
N LEU A 381 7.88 9.97 17.04
CA LEU A 381 6.90 10.31 16.01
C LEU A 381 6.43 9.06 15.27
N PHE A 382 7.33 8.16 14.87
CA PHE A 382 7.00 6.89 14.23
C PHE A 382 6.18 5.98 15.14
N PHE A 383 6.52 5.89 16.42
CA PHE A 383 5.75 5.09 17.37
C PHE A 383 4.32 5.62 17.52
N LEU A 384 4.15 6.92 17.70
CA LEU A 384 2.83 7.57 17.79
C LEU A 384 2.03 7.42 16.50
N GLN A 385 2.68 7.56 15.34
CA GLN A 385 2.08 7.35 14.02
C GLN A 385 1.58 5.91 13.86
N GLY A 386 2.40 4.93 14.23
CA GLY A 386 2.03 3.52 14.21
C GLY A 386 0.84 3.20 15.13
N ALA A 387 0.81 3.78 16.33
CA ALA A 387 -0.30 3.66 17.28
C ALA A 387 -1.59 4.27 16.74
N GLY A 388 -1.52 5.47 16.13
CA GLY A 388 -2.66 6.12 15.48
C GLY A 388 -3.23 5.26 14.35
N MET A 389 -2.39 4.77 13.46
CA MET A 389 -2.81 3.91 12.35
C MET A 389 -3.45 2.60 12.81
N ALA A 390 -2.88 1.97 13.84
CA ALA A 390 -3.41 0.75 14.42
C ALA A 390 -4.84 0.88 14.91
N HIS A 391 -5.28 2.07 15.29
CA HIS A 391 -6.64 2.35 15.76
C HIS A 391 -7.59 2.88 14.66
N ILE A 392 -7.10 3.19 13.46
CA ILE A 392 -7.93 3.65 12.34
C ILE A 392 -8.34 2.48 11.44
N MET A 393 -7.38 1.63 11.06
CA MET A 393 -7.58 0.58 10.07
C MET A 393 -8.65 -0.46 10.46
N PRO A 394 -8.62 -1.10 11.65
CA PRO A 394 -9.59 -2.11 12.00
C PRO A 394 -11.03 -1.58 12.06
N PRO A 395 -11.34 -0.46 12.74
CA PRO A 395 -12.71 0.04 12.80
C PRO A 395 -13.23 0.51 11.44
N ALA A 396 -12.39 1.13 10.60
CA ALA A 396 -12.79 1.51 9.26
C ALA A 396 -13.11 0.26 8.40
N THR A 397 -12.29 -0.78 8.48
CA THR A 397 -12.55 -2.05 7.78
C THR A 397 -13.85 -2.70 8.26
N VAL A 398 -14.11 -2.72 9.57
CA VAL A 398 -15.36 -3.24 10.12
C VAL A 398 -16.57 -2.42 9.65
N ALA A 399 -16.46 -1.09 9.59
CA ALA A 399 -17.53 -0.22 9.09
C ALA A 399 -17.85 -0.50 7.60
N ILE A 400 -16.81 -0.76 6.78
CA ILE A 400 -16.99 -1.20 5.39
C ILE A 400 -17.76 -2.52 5.35
N MET A 401 -17.30 -3.53 6.11
CA MET A 401 -17.90 -4.86 6.11
C MET A 401 -19.36 -4.88 6.61
N GLN A 402 -19.66 -4.12 7.67
CA GLN A 402 -21.02 -4.01 8.20
C GLN A 402 -21.98 -3.25 7.25
N SER A 403 -21.45 -2.46 6.34
CA SER A 403 -22.25 -1.75 5.34
C SER A 403 -22.65 -2.61 4.15
N LEU A 404 -22.10 -3.83 4.03
CA LEU A 404 -22.27 -4.75 2.91
C LEU A 404 -23.05 -6.01 3.34
N PRO A 405 -23.82 -6.65 2.42
CA PRO A 405 -24.32 -8.00 2.63
C PRO A 405 -23.17 -9.00 2.81
N LEU A 406 -23.39 -10.05 3.61
CA LEU A 406 -22.38 -11.08 3.92
C LEU A 406 -21.80 -11.73 2.65
N GLU A 407 -22.64 -11.93 1.63
CA GLU A 407 -22.24 -12.52 0.34
C GLU A 407 -21.25 -11.61 -0.43
N LYS A 408 -21.21 -10.32 -0.09
CA LYS A 408 -20.35 -9.31 -0.74
C LYS A 408 -19.16 -8.86 0.13
N ALA A 409 -18.87 -9.55 1.22
CA ALA A 409 -17.74 -9.26 2.09
C ALA A 409 -16.39 -9.29 1.34
N GLY A 410 -16.22 -10.18 0.37
CA GLY A 410 -15.04 -10.22 -0.50
C GLY A 410 -14.85 -8.94 -1.31
N SER A 411 -15.94 -8.39 -1.87
CA SER A 411 -15.92 -7.10 -2.59
C SER A 411 -15.54 -5.95 -1.65
N GLY A 412 -16.03 -5.96 -0.40
CA GLY A 412 -15.65 -4.96 0.61
C GLY A 412 -14.17 -4.97 0.95
N SER A 413 -13.58 -6.16 1.08
CA SER A 413 -12.15 -6.33 1.31
C SER A 413 -11.32 -5.84 0.11
N ALA A 414 -11.76 -6.15 -1.10
CA ALA A 414 -11.11 -5.68 -2.32
C ALA A 414 -11.17 -4.15 -2.44
N LEU A 415 -12.33 -3.53 -2.18
CA LEU A 415 -12.50 -2.07 -2.15
C LEU A 415 -11.58 -1.41 -1.12
N ASN A 416 -11.50 -1.95 0.10
CA ASN A 416 -10.57 -1.47 1.12
C ASN A 416 -9.12 -1.45 0.58
N ASN A 417 -8.67 -2.54 -0.04
CA ASN A 417 -7.32 -2.61 -0.61
C ASN A 417 -7.10 -1.64 -1.78
N VAL A 418 -8.06 -1.52 -2.69
CA VAL A 418 -7.97 -0.59 -3.83
C VAL A 418 -7.85 0.85 -3.33
N PHE A 419 -8.73 1.29 -2.43
CA PHE A 419 -8.69 2.67 -1.92
C PHE A 419 -7.46 2.96 -1.06
N ARG A 420 -6.95 1.97 -0.34
CA ARG A 420 -5.66 2.07 0.32
C ARG A 420 -4.53 2.33 -0.68
N GLN A 421 -4.50 1.59 -1.78
CA GLN A 421 -3.47 1.74 -2.82
C GLN A 421 -3.62 3.05 -3.58
N VAL A 422 -4.85 3.41 -3.98
CA VAL A 422 -5.13 4.70 -4.65
C VAL A 422 -4.75 5.88 -3.75
N GLY A 423 -5.12 5.82 -2.46
CA GLY A 423 -4.71 6.84 -1.49
C GLY A 423 -3.21 6.97 -1.39
N GLY A 424 -2.50 5.84 -1.24
CA GLY A 424 -1.04 5.82 -1.18
C GLY A 424 -0.37 6.37 -2.45
N THR A 425 -0.84 5.95 -3.61
CA THR A 425 -0.35 6.44 -4.92
C THR A 425 -0.52 7.95 -5.07
N LEU A 426 -1.71 8.46 -4.78
CA LEU A 426 -1.96 9.91 -4.83
C LEU A 426 -1.14 10.66 -3.78
N GLY A 427 -0.91 10.04 -2.61
CA GLY A 427 -0.06 10.60 -1.56
C GLY A 427 1.39 10.79 -2.03
N VAL A 428 1.98 9.77 -2.62
CA VAL A 428 3.34 9.84 -3.19
C VAL A 428 3.39 10.87 -4.31
N ALA A 429 2.42 10.87 -5.23
CA ALA A 429 2.41 11.79 -6.37
C ALA A 429 2.27 13.26 -5.94
N VAL A 430 1.28 13.56 -5.09
CA VAL A 430 0.99 14.95 -4.66
C VAL A 430 2.06 15.47 -3.71
N LEU A 431 2.37 14.68 -2.68
CA LEU A 431 3.34 15.12 -1.65
C LEU A 431 4.78 15.04 -2.17
N GLY A 432 5.09 14.08 -3.05
CA GLY A 432 6.37 14.02 -3.76
C GLY A 432 6.58 15.21 -4.70
N SER A 433 5.55 15.56 -5.49
CA SER A 433 5.59 16.76 -6.35
C SER A 433 5.75 18.05 -5.54
N LEU A 434 5.09 18.14 -4.37
CA LEU A 434 5.24 19.29 -3.47
C LEU A 434 6.66 19.36 -2.89
N LEU A 435 7.24 18.22 -2.49
CA LEU A 435 8.62 18.12 -2.04
C LEU A 435 9.59 18.57 -3.13
N SER A 436 9.46 18.00 -4.33
CA SER A 436 10.33 18.26 -5.48
C SER A 436 10.33 19.74 -5.88
N THR A 437 9.13 20.35 -5.97
CA THR A 437 8.99 21.77 -6.30
C THR A 437 9.61 22.65 -5.21
N SER A 438 9.28 22.39 -3.93
CA SER A 438 9.81 23.19 -2.81
C SER A 438 11.32 23.04 -2.65
N TYR A 439 11.87 21.85 -2.90
CA TYR A 439 13.32 21.62 -2.88
C TYR A 439 14.01 22.40 -3.98
N ARG A 440 13.51 22.33 -5.22
CA ARG A 440 14.05 23.06 -6.36
C ARG A 440 14.07 24.57 -6.09
N ASP A 441 12.94 25.14 -5.64
CA ASP A 441 12.84 26.56 -5.33
C ASP A 441 13.85 26.97 -4.25
N GLY A 442 14.09 26.11 -3.25
CA GLY A 442 15.03 26.36 -2.16
C GLY A 442 16.50 26.30 -2.57
N ILE A 443 16.87 25.50 -3.59
CA ILE A 443 18.27 25.30 -3.99
C ILE A 443 18.66 26.07 -5.26
N GLN A 444 17.69 26.53 -6.07
CA GLN A 444 17.92 27.11 -7.40
C GLN A 444 18.91 28.27 -7.39
N ASP A 445 18.74 29.25 -6.50
CA ASP A 445 19.62 30.41 -6.40
C ASP A 445 21.09 30.03 -6.15
N LYS A 446 21.30 28.95 -5.38
CA LYS A 446 22.66 28.45 -5.10
C LYS A 446 23.26 27.75 -6.32
N LEU A 447 22.45 26.99 -7.05
CA LEU A 447 22.89 26.32 -8.27
C LEU A 447 23.20 27.30 -9.38
N ASP A 448 22.40 28.37 -9.52
CA ASP A 448 22.61 29.41 -10.53
C ASP A 448 23.87 30.27 -10.26
N ALA A 449 24.23 30.42 -8.99
CA ALA A 449 25.43 31.11 -8.58
C ALA A 449 26.74 30.33 -8.81
N LEU A 450 26.66 29.02 -9.21
CA LEU A 450 27.85 28.17 -9.40
C LEU A 450 28.52 28.44 -10.75
N PRO A 451 29.77 28.99 -10.79
CA PRO A 451 30.48 29.23 -12.05
C PRO A 451 30.98 27.91 -12.65
N GLY A 452 30.89 27.77 -13.97
CA GLY A 452 31.49 26.65 -14.71
C GLY A 452 30.74 25.31 -14.63
N VAL A 453 29.63 25.23 -13.90
CA VAL A 453 28.79 24.00 -13.85
C VAL A 453 27.87 23.94 -15.08
N PRO A 454 27.88 22.84 -15.85
CA PRO A 454 26.97 22.66 -17.00
C PRO A 454 25.51 22.79 -16.61
N ALA A 455 24.68 23.36 -17.49
CA ALA A 455 23.24 23.52 -17.24
C ALA A 455 22.53 22.20 -16.95
N ALA A 456 22.93 21.10 -17.62
CA ALA A 456 22.38 19.76 -17.36
C ALA A 456 22.69 19.28 -15.94
N ALA A 457 23.90 19.53 -15.42
CA ALA A 457 24.26 19.14 -14.05
C ALA A 457 23.51 20.01 -13.01
N ARG A 458 23.30 21.29 -13.26
CA ARG A 458 22.47 22.17 -12.41
C ARG A 458 21.03 21.74 -12.40
N HIS A 459 20.49 21.40 -13.56
CA HIS A 459 19.12 20.88 -13.66
C HIS A 459 18.96 19.57 -12.88
N ALA A 460 19.88 18.60 -13.06
CA ALA A 460 19.86 17.35 -12.31
C ALA A 460 19.97 17.57 -10.79
N ALA A 461 20.82 18.50 -10.34
CA ALA A 461 20.96 18.88 -8.94
C ALA A 461 19.66 19.50 -8.38
N GLY A 462 18.94 20.30 -9.16
CA GLY A 462 17.61 20.83 -8.78
C GLY A 462 16.52 19.76 -8.66
N GLU A 463 16.68 18.60 -9.30
CA GLU A 463 15.71 17.50 -9.27
C GLU A 463 15.93 16.50 -8.12
N SER A 464 17.14 16.48 -7.48
CA SER A 464 17.47 15.45 -6.49
C SER A 464 18.56 15.94 -5.53
N ILE A 465 18.32 15.77 -4.23
CA ILE A 465 19.33 16.02 -3.19
C ILE A 465 20.60 15.17 -3.42
N GLU A 466 20.43 13.94 -3.90
CA GLU A 466 21.55 13.02 -4.18
C GLU A 466 22.42 13.55 -5.33
N ALA A 467 21.78 14.08 -6.38
CA ALA A 467 22.52 14.70 -7.48
C ALA A 467 23.25 15.97 -7.03
N THR A 468 22.65 16.76 -6.12
CA THR A 468 23.32 17.93 -5.52
C THR A 468 24.50 17.52 -4.66
N HIS A 469 24.38 16.49 -3.83
CA HIS A 469 25.49 15.95 -3.03
C HIS A 469 26.61 15.42 -3.94
N GLY A 470 26.28 14.66 -5.00
CA GLY A 470 27.27 14.19 -5.97
C GLY A 470 28.00 15.32 -6.70
N LEU A 471 27.28 16.40 -7.04
CA LEU A 471 27.89 17.61 -7.60
C LEU A 471 28.84 18.29 -6.58
N ALA A 472 28.38 18.45 -5.34
CA ALA A 472 29.16 19.04 -4.25
C ALA A 472 30.44 18.23 -3.96
N ASP A 473 30.37 16.91 -3.94
CA ASP A 473 31.50 16.01 -3.74
C ASP A 473 32.56 16.19 -4.85
N SER A 474 32.11 16.39 -6.11
CA SER A 474 33.01 16.65 -7.24
C SER A 474 33.75 17.96 -7.13
N MET A 475 33.23 18.94 -6.37
CA MET A 475 33.82 20.24 -6.10
C MET A 475 34.81 20.21 -4.92
N GLY A 476 34.93 19.11 -4.19
CA GLY A 476 35.79 18.96 -3.02
C GLY A 476 35.44 19.94 -1.89
N PRO A 477 36.43 20.60 -1.27
CA PRO A 477 36.16 21.51 -0.14
C PRO A 477 35.20 22.67 -0.43
N ALA A 478 35.15 23.12 -1.69
CA ALA A 478 34.23 24.20 -2.12
C ALA A 478 32.77 23.73 -2.16
N GLY A 479 32.53 22.42 -2.29
CA GLY A 479 31.17 21.83 -2.33
C GLY A 479 30.47 21.79 -0.97
N ARG A 480 31.16 21.93 0.17
CA ARG A 480 30.55 21.86 1.51
C ARG A 480 29.39 22.85 1.72
N SER A 481 29.55 24.06 1.17
CA SER A 481 28.47 25.06 1.25
C SER A 481 27.26 24.69 0.41
N LEU A 482 27.45 23.93 -0.67
CA LEU A 482 26.38 23.43 -1.52
C LEU A 482 25.67 22.25 -0.84
N THR A 483 26.40 21.34 -0.21
CA THR A 483 25.82 20.23 0.60
C THR A 483 24.93 20.79 1.71
N ALA A 484 25.44 21.74 2.51
CA ALA A 484 24.64 22.36 3.57
C ALA A 484 23.38 23.07 3.04
N ALA A 485 23.51 23.79 1.90
CA ALA A 485 22.35 24.43 1.27
C ALA A 485 21.32 23.41 0.74
N ALA A 486 21.78 22.26 0.24
CA ALA A 486 20.90 21.18 -0.21
C ALA A 486 20.15 20.56 0.97
N ASP A 487 20.83 20.30 2.09
CA ASP A 487 20.23 19.77 3.30
C ASP A 487 19.16 20.72 3.87
N ASP A 488 19.49 22.03 3.96
CA ASP A 488 18.55 23.06 4.42
C ASP A 488 17.32 23.18 3.50
N ALA A 489 17.54 23.19 2.18
CA ALA A 489 16.46 23.22 1.19
C ALA A 489 15.56 21.98 1.29
N PHE A 490 16.17 20.80 1.49
CA PHE A 490 15.42 19.56 1.65
C PHE A 490 14.61 19.52 2.95
N ILE A 491 15.19 19.95 4.08
CA ILE A 491 14.49 20.05 5.36
C ILE A 491 13.29 21.01 5.23
N HIS A 492 13.49 22.16 4.59
CA HIS A 492 12.41 23.13 4.34
C HIS A 492 11.29 22.52 3.48
N ALA A 493 11.64 21.86 2.38
CA ALA A 493 10.69 21.16 1.51
C ALA A 493 9.94 20.03 2.26
N MET A 494 10.64 19.28 3.12
CA MET A 494 10.05 18.27 4.00
C MET A 494 9.01 18.88 4.95
N HIS A 495 9.31 20.04 5.54
CA HIS A 495 8.39 20.75 6.42
C HIS A 495 7.10 21.18 5.68
N ILE A 496 7.24 21.77 4.47
CA ILE A 496 6.09 22.15 3.64
C ILE A 496 5.23 20.91 3.30
N THR A 497 5.88 19.82 2.93
CA THR A 497 5.21 18.56 2.57
C THR A 497 4.52 17.93 3.79
N ALA A 498 5.13 18.00 4.97
CA ALA A 498 4.53 17.57 6.23
C ALA A 498 3.27 18.38 6.55
N LEU A 499 3.27 19.70 6.34
CA LEU A 499 2.07 20.55 6.49
C LEU A 499 0.95 20.13 5.52
N GLY A 500 1.28 19.79 4.27
CA GLY A 500 0.32 19.20 3.33
C GLY A 500 -0.31 17.92 3.88
N SER A 501 0.49 17.05 4.48
CA SER A 501 0.01 15.81 5.13
C SER A 501 -0.88 16.08 6.35
N VAL A 502 -0.58 17.12 7.15
CA VAL A 502 -1.43 17.57 8.25
C VAL A 502 -2.82 17.95 7.75
N VAL A 503 -2.90 18.73 6.68
CA VAL A 503 -4.19 19.13 6.08
C VAL A 503 -5.00 17.91 5.68
N VAL A 504 -4.39 16.93 5.02
CA VAL A 504 -5.06 15.69 4.61
C VAL A 504 -5.53 14.87 5.81
N ALA A 505 -4.71 14.74 6.86
CA ALA A 505 -5.09 14.03 8.08
C ALA A 505 -6.25 14.73 8.82
N LEU A 506 -6.28 16.07 8.84
CA LEU A 506 -7.38 16.85 9.40
C LEU A 506 -8.68 16.69 8.59
N ILE A 507 -8.59 16.67 7.25
CA ILE A 507 -9.74 16.33 6.39
C ILE A 507 -10.26 14.94 6.76
N GLY A 508 -9.36 13.97 6.96
CA GLY A 508 -9.73 12.62 7.40
C GLY A 508 -10.43 12.62 8.77
N ALA A 509 -9.97 13.43 9.72
CA ALA A 509 -10.62 13.59 11.03
C ALA A 509 -12.03 14.20 10.90
N VAL A 510 -12.20 15.23 10.05
CA VAL A 510 -13.51 15.83 9.77
C VAL A 510 -14.46 14.82 9.11
N VAL A 511 -13.99 14.05 8.14
CA VAL A 511 -14.79 12.99 7.49
C VAL A 511 -15.20 11.93 8.53
N ALA A 512 -14.27 11.52 9.39
CA ALA A 512 -14.56 10.53 10.43
C ALA A 512 -15.60 11.04 11.43
N VAL A 513 -15.49 12.27 11.92
CA VAL A 513 -16.43 12.85 12.89
C VAL A 513 -17.81 13.09 12.30
N ALA A 514 -17.88 13.48 11.02
CA ALA A 514 -19.15 13.80 10.38
C ALA A 514 -19.96 12.56 9.99
N PHE A 515 -19.32 11.51 9.52
CA PHE A 515 -20.00 10.45 8.80
C PHE A 515 -19.81 9.03 9.35
N LEU A 516 -18.80 8.78 10.23
CA LEU A 516 -18.67 7.46 10.87
C LEU A 516 -19.75 7.26 11.95
N PRO A 517 -20.24 6.02 12.15
CA PRO A 517 -21.22 5.72 13.18
C PRO A 517 -20.62 5.87 14.59
N GLY A 518 -21.38 6.44 15.50
CA GLY A 518 -20.95 6.61 16.90
C GLY A 518 -20.77 5.26 17.61
N LYS A 519 -21.71 4.35 17.46
CA LYS A 519 -21.63 2.96 17.95
C LYS A 519 -21.74 2.02 16.76
N MET A 520 -20.87 1.03 16.69
CA MET A 520 -21.03 -0.08 15.76
C MET A 520 -22.05 -1.08 16.33
N ALA A 521 -22.90 -1.62 15.45
CA ALA A 521 -23.72 -2.77 15.85
C ALA A 521 -22.79 -3.91 16.27
N PRO A 522 -23.14 -4.68 17.33
CA PRO A 522 -22.43 -5.92 17.62
C PRO A 522 -22.38 -6.78 16.34
N ALA A 523 -21.23 -7.41 16.08
CA ALA A 523 -21.16 -8.38 15.00
C ALA A 523 -22.33 -9.37 15.15
N PRO A 524 -23.03 -9.75 14.06
CA PRO A 524 -24.09 -10.74 14.15
C PRO A 524 -23.49 -11.97 14.83
N GLN A 525 -23.92 -12.22 16.07
CA GLN A 525 -23.62 -13.49 16.73
C GLN A 525 -24.19 -14.55 15.81
N ALA A 526 -23.37 -15.52 15.42
CA ALA A 526 -23.87 -16.73 14.79
C ALA A 526 -25.03 -17.19 15.69
N ALA A 527 -26.24 -17.27 15.11
CA ALA A 527 -27.43 -17.67 15.87
C ALA A 527 -27.05 -18.94 16.61
N GLU A 528 -27.01 -18.88 17.93
CA GLU A 528 -26.87 -20.10 18.74
C GLU A 528 -27.94 -21.08 18.25
N PRO A 529 -27.59 -22.33 17.99
CA PRO A 529 -28.58 -23.33 17.66
C PRO A 529 -29.62 -23.30 18.79
N ARG A 530 -30.85 -22.93 18.48
CA ARG A 530 -31.96 -23.02 19.46
C ARG A 530 -31.92 -24.41 20.03
N ASP A 531 -31.65 -24.51 21.31
CA ASP A 531 -31.67 -25.73 22.07
C ASP A 531 -33.14 -26.20 22.15
N GLU A 532 -33.56 -26.98 21.14
CA GLU A 532 -34.90 -27.56 21.05
C GLU A 532 -35.19 -28.56 22.18
N ARG A 533 -34.20 -28.85 23.04
CA ARG A 533 -34.40 -29.74 24.21
C ARG A 533 -35.19 -29.10 25.34
N LYS A 534 -35.40 -27.78 25.36
CA LYS A 534 -36.21 -27.12 26.39
C LYS A 534 -37.70 -26.98 26.06
N ALA A 535 -38.12 -27.25 24.82
CA ALA A 535 -39.52 -27.17 24.41
C ALA A 535 -40.30 -28.46 24.57
N GLY A 536 -39.68 -29.53 25.05
CA GLY A 536 -40.29 -30.90 25.14
C GLY A 536 -40.73 -31.33 26.54
N VAL A 537 -40.71 -30.47 27.57
CA VAL A 537 -41.04 -30.87 28.96
C VAL A 537 -42.35 -30.23 29.47
N GLU A 538 -43.05 -29.46 28.66
CA GLU A 538 -44.38 -28.95 29.03
C GLU A 538 -45.45 -29.44 28.04
N ARG A 539 -45.67 -30.77 27.96
CA ARG A 539 -46.95 -31.38 27.54
C ARG A 539 -47.15 -32.73 28.24
#